data_a2e31427500a4a98fa32b2c29c62ad62
#
_entry.id   a2e31427500a4a98fa32b2c29c62ad62
#
_cell.length_a   1.000
_cell.length_b   1.000
_cell.length_c   1.000
_cell.angle_alpha   90.00
_cell.angle_beta   90.00
_cell.angle_gamma   90.00
#
_symmetry.space_group_name_H-M   'P 1'
#
loop_
_entity.id
_entity.type
_entity.pdbx_description
1 polymer ?
#
loop_
_entity_poly.entity_id
_entity_poly.type
_entity_poly.pdbx_seq_one_letter_code
_entity_poly.pdbx_strand_id
1 'polypeptide(L)'
;MLVAAAAGCATPPPPPPAPYRALGTEPFWNVLIDEHHVTFIAPDAQPIRQPVPTPIQGFAGPIYQTPRINVNIVKNQQCSDGMSDRVYPDRVQVTVDGRQFNGCGGL
;
A
#
# COMPACT_ATOMS: atom_id res chain seq x y z
N MET A 1 13.65 -24.62 -43.32
CA MET A 1 13.67 -23.91 -42.67
C MET A 1 13.21 -23.79 -41.52
N LEU A 2 13.25 -23.56 -40.72
CA LEU A 2 12.76 -23.51 -39.70
C LEU A 2 12.81 -22.77 -38.84
N VAL A 3 12.50 -22.47 -38.15
CA VAL A 3 12.43 -21.67 -37.51
C VAL A 3 12.07 -21.61 -36.37
N ALA A 4 11.58 -21.68 -36.04
CA ALA A 4 11.03 -21.61 -35.01
C ALA A 4 11.39 -21.43 -33.82
N ALA A 5 12.02 -21.64 -33.55
CA ALA A 5 12.34 -21.56 -32.42
C ALA A 5 12.11 -20.63 -31.52
N ALA A 6 12.11 -19.65 -31.77
CA ALA A 6 12.09 -18.67 -30.87
C ALA A 6 11.09 -18.73 -29.85
N ALA A 7 10.07 -19.31 -30.16
CA ALA A 7 9.01 -19.31 -29.24
C ALA A 7 9.38 -19.84 -27.90
N GLY A 8 10.19 -20.82 -27.87
CA GLY A 8 10.51 -21.43 -26.62
C GLY A 8 11.36 -20.57 -25.72
N CYS A 9 11.88 -19.51 -26.26
CA CYS A 9 12.79 -18.68 -25.50
C CYS A 9 12.11 -17.56 -24.74
N ALA A 10 10.81 -17.45 -24.86
CA ALA A 10 10.11 -16.39 -24.18
C ALA A 10 10.20 -16.61 -22.67
N THR A 11 10.65 -15.61 -21.96
CA THR A 11 10.62 -15.65 -20.51
C THR A 11 9.25 -15.19 -20.04
N PRO A 12 8.75 -15.81 -18.97
CA PRO A 12 7.49 -15.33 -18.41
C PRO A 12 7.66 -13.90 -17.90
N PRO A 13 6.60 -13.12 -17.91
CA PRO A 13 6.68 -11.80 -17.32
C PRO A 13 7.04 -11.90 -15.85
N PRO A 14 7.74 -10.91 -15.29
CA PRO A 14 8.03 -10.94 -13.88
C PRO A 14 6.73 -10.89 -13.09
N PRO A 15 6.71 -11.46 -11.89
CA PRO A 15 5.53 -11.34 -11.04
C PRO A 15 5.26 -9.88 -10.72
N PRO A 16 4.00 -9.52 -10.46
CA PRO A 16 3.70 -8.16 -10.05
C PRO A 16 4.41 -7.83 -8.74
N PRO A 17 4.75 -6.56 -8.51
CA PRO A 17 5.38 -6.19 -7.25
C PRO A 17 4.47 -6.51 -6.08
N ALA A 18 5.08 -6.83 -4.95
CA ALA A 18 4.33 -7.09 -3.73
C ALA A 18 3.56 -5.83 -3.35
N PRO A 19 2.31 -5.97 -2.88
CA PRO A 19 1.55 -4.82 -2.47
C PRO A 19 2.15 -4.15 -1.24
N TYR A 20 1.93 -2.84 -1.13
CA TYR A 20 2.30 -2.10 0.05
C TYR A 20 1.21 -2.28 1.11
N ARG A 21 1.60 -2.58 2.33
CA ARG A 21 0.68 -2.80 3.44
C ARG A 21 0.95 -1.82 4.55
N ALA A 22 -0.13 -1.29 5.12
CA ALA A 22 -0.07 -0.43 6.28
C ALA A 22 -1.20 -0.82 7.24
N LEU A 23 -1.00 -0.53 8.51
CA LEU A 23 -1.99 -0.87 9.52
C LEU A 23 -1.93 0.06 10.72
N GLY A 24 -3.01 0.07 11.48
CA GLY A 24 -3.07 0.72 12.77
C GLY A 24 -3.84 -0.14 13.76
N THR A 25 -3.74 0.19 15.04
CA THR A 25 -4.29 -0.67 16.09
C THR A 25 -5.32 0.04 17.00
N GLU A 26 -5.43 1.37 16.92
CA GLU A 26 -6.40 2.09 17.75
C GLU A 26 -7.02 3.25 16.98
N PRO A 27 -8.08 2.99 16.26
CA PRO A 27 -8.76 1.71 16.03
C PRO A 27 -8.01 0.85 15.03
N PHE A 28 -8.37 -0.43 14.94
CA PHE A 28 -7.76 -1.32 13.94
C PHE A 28 -8.17 -0.90 12.54
N TRP A 29 -7.20 -0.85 11.65
CA TRP A 29 -7.44 -0.63 10.24
C TRP A 29 -6.28 -1.20 9.43
N ASN A 30 -6.53 -1.44 8.15
CA ASN A 30 -5.53 -1.88 7.21
C ASN A 30 -5.69 -1.13 5.91
N VAL A 31 -4.58 -0.85 5.24
CA VAL A 31 -4.57 -0.33 3.88
C VAL A 31 -3.69 -1.24 3.04
N LEU A 32 -4.15 -1.54 1.85
CA LEU A 32 -3.42 -2.31 0.87
C LEU A 32 -3.35 -1.50 -0.41
N ILE A 33 -2.13 -1.29 -0.91
CA ILE A 33 -1.92 -0.60 -2.18
C ILE A 33 -1.29 -1.59 -3.14
N ASP A 34 -2.02 -1.99 -4.17
CA ASP A 34 -1.50 -2.88 -5.18
C ASP A 34 -1.45 -2.17 -6.53
N GLU A 35 -1.25 -2.92 -7.62
CA GLU A 35 -1.14 -2.33 -8.94
C GLU A 35 -2.40 -1.62 -9.41
N HIS A 36 -3.55 -1.99 -8.86
CA HIS A 36 -4.84 -1.54 -9.38
C HIS A 36 -5.64 -0.72 -8.39
N HIS A 37 -5.49 -0.97 -7.10
CA HIS A 37 -6.36 -0.38 -6.10
C HIS A 37 -5.63 0.03 -4.84
N VAL A 38 -6.20 1.04 -4.19
CA VAL A 38 -5.94 1.37 -2.79
C VAL A 38 -7.18 0.92 -2.04
N THR A 39 -7.01 0.04 -1.07
CA THR A 39 -8.13 -0.53 -0.31
C THR A 39 -7.96 -0.23 1.17
N PHE A 40 -9.00 0.31 1.78
CA PHE A 40 -9.05 0.56 3.22
C PHE A 40 -10.01 -0.43 3.85
N ILE A 41 -9.56 -1.11 4.89
CA ILE A 41 -10.34 -2.13 5.60
C ILE A 41 -10.37 -1.80 7.08
N ALA A 42 -11.55 -1.77 7.65
CA ALA A 42 -11.75 -1.56 9.09
C ALA A 42 -12.82 -2.52 9.58
N PRO A 43 -12.81 -2.89 10.88
CA PRO A 43 -13.86 -3.75 11.42
C PRO A 43 -15.22 -3.07 11.29
N ASP A 44 -16.23 -3.88 11.10
CA ASP A 44 -17.63 -3.42 11.09
C ASP A 44 -17.96 -2.43 9.97
N ALA A 45 -17.15 -2.39 8.94
CA ALA A 45 -17.38 -1.50 7.81
C ALA A 45 -17.07 -2.24 6.51
N GLN A 46 -17.71 -1.81 5.43
CA GLN A 46 -17.40 -2.34 4.12
C GLN A 46 -16.03 -1.82 3.67
N PRO A 47 -15.22 -2.66 3.03
CA PRO A 47 -13.97 -2.18 2.46
C PRO A 47 -14.21 -1.05 1.48
N ILE A 48 -13.33 -0.06 1.49
CA ILE A 48 -13.36 1.04 0.55
C ILE A 48 -12.24 0.83 -0.43
N ARG A 49 -12.57 0.74 -1.70
CA ARG A 49 -11.60 0.44 -2.76
C ARG A 49 -11.63 1.55 -3.79
N GLN A 50 -10.47 2.11 -4.07
CA GLN A 50 -10.32 3.18 -5.04
C GLN A 50 -9.26 2.79 -6.07
N PRO A 51 -9.41 3.20 -7.33
CA PRO A 51 -8.33 2.97 -8.30
C PRO A 51 -7.04 3.59 -7.81
N VAL A 52 -5.92 2.89 -7.99
CA VAL A 52 -4.63 3.40 -7.57
C VAL A 52 -4.24 4.60 -8.44
N PRO A 53 -3.89 5.74 -7.84
CA PRO A 53 -3.42 6.90 -8.59
C PRO A 53 -1.93 6.84 -8.79
N THR A 54 -1.42 7.70 -9.65
CA THR A 54 0.01 7.95 -9.70
C THR A 54 0.40 8.63 -8.39
N PRO A 55 1.35 8.08 -7.64
CA PRO A 55 1.71 8.69 -6.36
C PRO A 55 2.39 10.04 -6.56
N ILE A 56 2.11 10.94 -5.63
CA ILE A 56 2.80 12.23 -5.55
C ILE A 56 4.06 11.99 -4.75
N GLN A 57 5.20 12.47 -5.26
CA GLN A 57 6.45 12.35 -4.54
C GLN A 57 6.53 13.45 -3.49
N GLY A 58 6.10 13.12 -2.28
CA GLY A 58 6.18 14.03 -1.16
C GLY A 58 7.59 14.11 -0.62
N PHE A 59 7.82 15.07 0.27
CA PHE A 59 9.15 15.29 0.85
C PHE A 59 9.63 14.06 1.64
N ALA A 60 8.72 13.42 2.36
CA ALA A 60 9.07 12.29 3.21
C ALA A 60 8.78 10.93 2.56
N GLY A 61 8.10 10.90 1.45
CA GLY A 61 7.75 9.67 0.75
C GLY A 61 6.55 9.85 -0.15
N PRO A 62 6.06 8.77 -0.75
CA PRO A 62 4.96 8.85 -1.70
C PRO A 62 3.63 9.14 -1.01
N ILE A 63 2.77 9.86 -1.71
CA ILE A 63 1.42 10.17 -1.26
C ILE A 63 0.45 9.66 -2.33
N TYR A 64 -0.50 8.83 -1.92
CA TYR A 64 -1.53 8.31 -2.80
C TYR A 64 -2.84 9.02 -2.49
N GLN A 65 -3.30 9.85 -3.41
CA GLN A 65 -4.53 10.62 -3.23
C GLN A 65 -5.62 10.08 -4.12
N THR A 66 -6.69 9.58 -3.52
CA THR A 66 -7.89 9.20 -4.23
C THR A 66 -9.06 10.05 -3.71
N PRO A 67 -10.23 9.99 -4.35
CA PRO A 67 -11.37 10.76 -3.85
C PRO A 67 -11.75 10.49 -2.40
N ARG A 68 -11.59 9.26 -1.94
CA ARG A 68 -12.02 8.89 -0.59
C ARG A 68 -10.87 8.53 0.34
N ILE A 69 -9.71 8.15 -0.21
CA ILE A 69 -8.58 7.65 0.60
C ILE A 69 -7.34 8.44 0.22
N ASN A 70 -6.67 8.98 1.23
CA ASN A 70 -5.38 9.63 1.06
C ASN A 70 -4.38 8.91 1.94
N VAL A 71 -3.31 8.36 1.34
CA VAL A 71 -2.28 7.63 2.08
C VAL A 71 -0.97 8.40 1.98
N ASN A 72 -0.47 8.86 3.11
CA ASN A 72 0.81 9.56 3.20
C ASN A 72 1.81 8.64 3.87
N ILE A 73 2.83 8.23 3.15
CA ILE A 73 3.85 7.31 3.62
C ILE A 73 5.11 8.10 3.96
N VAL A 74 5.52 8.01 5.23
CA VAL A 74 6.77 8.62 5.71
C VAL A 74 7.80 7.52 5.77
N LYS A 75 8.73 7.54 4.81
CA LYS A 75 9.75 6.49 4.66
C LYS A 75 10.85 6.63 5.68
N ASN A 76 11.47 5.50 6.00
CA ASN A 76 12.65 5.44 6.85
C ASN A 76 12.43 6.01 8.24
N GLN A 77 11.24 5.85 8.77
CA GLN A 77 10.94 6.24 10.13
C GLN A 77 10.35 5.05 10.85
N GLN A 78 11.13 4.47 11.75
CA GLN A 78 10.72 3.29 12.50
C GLN A 78 9.39 3.52 13.20
N CYS A 79 8.55 2.50 13.15
CA CYS A 79 7.20 2.57 13.67
C CYS A 79 6.83 1.27 14.37
N SER A 80 6.32 1.39 15.58
CA SER A 80 5.79 0.24 16.32
C SER A 80 4.27 0.31 16.30
N ASP A 81 3.61 -0.84 16.10
CA ASP A 81 2.16 -0.90 16.13
C ASP A 81 1.61 -0.96 17.56
N GLY A 82 2.50 -1.08 18.56
CA GLY A 82 2.08 -1.12 19.95
C GLY A 82 1.53 -2.45 20.42
N MET A 83 1.40 -3.41 19.52
CA MET A 83 0.78 -4.71 19.81
C MET A 83 1.71 -5.88 19.62
N SER A 84 2.78 -5.73 18.85
CA SER A 84 3.73 -6.79 18.57
C SER A 84 5.15 -6.26 18.71
N ASP A 85 6.12 -7.18 18.67
CA ASP A 85 7.54 -6.79 18.69
C ASP A 85 8.03 -6.37 17.32
N ARG A 86 7.13 -6.31 16.35
CA ARG A 86 7.48 -5.99 14.99
C ARG A 86 7.82 -4.50 14.85
N VAL A 87 8.88 -4.22 14.14
CA VAL A 87 9.29 -2.85 13.83
C VAL A 87 9.08 -2.64 12.34
N TYR A 88 8.28 -1.64 12.02
CA TYR A 88 7.97 -1.30 10.64
C TYR A 88 8.89 -0.19 10.16
N PRO A 89 9.30 -0.20 8.89
CA PRO A 89 10.22 0.83 8.40
C PRO A 89 9.58 2.18 8.16
N ASP A 90 8.25 2.24 8.04
CA ASP A 90 7.57 3.48 7.67
C ASP A 90 6.46 3.82 8.63
N ARG A 91 6.21 5.13 8.78
CA ARG A 91 4.99 5.63 9.40
C ARG A 91 4.01 5.93 8.29
N VAL A 92 2.72 5.70 8.56
CA VAL A 92 1.68 5.90 7.58
C VAL A 92 0.52 6.66 8.18
N GLN A 93 0.08 7.69 7.47
CA GLN A 93 -1.07 8.47 7.85
C GLN A 93 -2.11 8.33 6.75
N VAL A 94 -3.30 7.89 7.12
CA VAL A 94 -4.37 7.64 6.16
C VAL A 94 -5.55 8.53 6.50
N THR A 95 -6.09 9.20 5.51
CA THR A 95 -7.33 9.96 5.66
C THR A 95 -8.40 9.30 4.81
N VAL A 96 -9.51 8.91 5.44
CA VAL A 96 -10.59 8.21 4.77
C VAL A 96 -11.87 8.98 5.02
N ASP A 97 -12.50 9.46 3.95
CA ASP A 97 -13.71 10.27 4.02
C ASP A 97 -13.57 11.40 5.05
N GLY A 98 -12.38 12.02 5.09
CA GLY A 98 -12.10 13.12 6.00
C GLY A 98 -11.63 12.74 7.39
N ARG A 99 -11.62 11.45 7.73
CA ARG A 99 -11.17 10.97 9.03
C ARG A 99 -9.74 10.47 8.95
N GLN A 100 -8.90 10.88 9.88
CA GLN A 100 -7.48 10.56 9.87
C GLN A 100 -7.15 9.39 10.79
N PHE A 101 -6.30 8.49 10.28
CA PHE A 101 -5.79 7.34 11.00
C PHE A 101 -4.28 7.31 10.90
N ASN A 102 -3.61 6.92 11.97
CA ASN A 102 -2.15 6.83 12.01
C ASN A 102 -1.72 5.41 12.29
N GLY A 103 -0.63 4.99 11.69
CA GLY A 103 -0.10 3.65 11.88
C GLY A 103 1.25 3.46 11.23
N CYS A 104 1.54 2.23 10.89
CA CYS A 104 2.84 1.79 10.39
C CYS A 104 2.67 1.06 9.07
N GLY A 105 3.75 0.96 8.32
CA GLY A 105 3.71 0.22 7.06
C GLY A 105 5.06 -0.22 6.57
N GLY A 106 5.04 -0.92 5.43
CA GLY A 106 6.25 -1.30 4.73
C GLY A 106 6.74 -2.71 4.98
N LEU A 107 5.96 -3.56 5.62
CA LEU A 107 6.30 -4.98 5.78
C LEU A 107 5.39 -5.88 4.97
#